data_a7e4c7c52479cc3917eea0246967011e
#
_entry.id   a7e4c7c52479cc3917eea0246967011e
#
_cell.length_a   1.000
_cell.length_b   1.000
_cell.length_c   1.000
_cell.angle_alpha   90.00
_cell.angle_beta   90.00
_cell.angle_gamma   90.00
#
_symmetry.space_group_name_H-M   'P 1'
#
loop_
_entity.id
_entity.type
_entity.pdbx_description
1 polymer ?
#
loop_
_entity_poly.entity_id
_entity_poly.type
_entity_poly.pdbx_seq_one_letter_code
_entity_poly.pdbx_strand_id
1 'polypeptide(L)'
;RLALISAGGIFADGDDPMGPDGPSQEEAIGRIQEFLRAPPILATIPRDLPPESVRVRHPGYDIRGTLKDYNVVFPVDRLKELEAEGVIGELAQENYSFVGATSQKRLLKEVAPEWAQRLNAREVDAALLVAA
;
A
#
# COMPACT_ATOMS: atom_id res chain seq x y z
N ARG A 1 -11.18 14.63 3.21
CA ARG A 1 -9.94 13.87 3.48
C ARG A 1 -9.77 12.77 2.47
N LEU A 2 -8.63 12.74 1.81
CA LEU A 2 -8.25 11.75 0.82
C LEU A 2 -7.24 10.77 1.42
N ALA A 3 -7.48 9.47 1.30
CA ALA A 3 -6.49 8.43 1.62
C ALA A 3 -5.89 7.83 0.34
N LEU A 4 -4.60 7.49 0.40
CA LEU A 4 -3.90 6.76 -0.65
C LEU A 4 -3.88 5.26 -0.30
N ILE A 5 -4.23 4.42 -1.26
CA ILE A 5 -4.14 2.96 -1.16
C ILE A 5 -3.39 2.45 -2.39
N SER A 6 -2.23 1.85 -2.18
CA SER A 6 -1.40 1.30 -3.25
C SER A 6 -1.41 -0.22 -3.26
N ALA A 7 -1.51 -0.82 -4.42
CA ALA A 7 -1.30 -2.26 -4.62
C ALA A 7 0.19 -2.63 -4.78
N GLY A 8 1.10 -1.68 -4.56
CA GLY A 8 2.53 -1.80 -4.88
C GLY A 8 3.39 -2.51 -3.84
N GLY A 9 2.84 -2.98 -2.72
CA GLY A 9 3.61 -3.70 -1.71
C GLY A 9 4.56 -2.83 -0.90
N ILE A 10 4.18 -1.57 -0.63
CA ILE A 10 4.95 -0.63 0.18
C ILE A 10 4.74 -0.92 1.67
N PHE A 11 5.80 -0.81 2.45
CA PHE A 11 5.75 -0.92 3.91
C PHE A 11 6.83 -0.07 4.56
N ALA A 12 6.68 0.22 5.86
CA ALA A 12 7.68 0.96 6.62
C ALA A 12 8.82 0.04 7.07
N ASP A 13 10.04 0.57 7.11
CA ASP A 13 11.19 -0.13 7.69
C ASP A 13 10.88 -0.57 9.14
N GLY A 14 11.17 -1.82 9.45
CA GLY A 14 10.85 -2.44 10.73
C GLY A 14 9.47 -3.07 10.82
N ASP A 15 8.53 -2.74 9.91
CA ASP A 15 7.23 -3.39 9.83
C ASP A 15 7.31 -4.69 9.03
N ASP A 16 6.45 -5.63 9.35
CA ASP A 16 6.36 -6.87 8.61
C ASP A 16 5.54 -6.69 7.33
N PRO A 17 6.10 -7.01 6.15
CA PRO A 17 5.40 -6.81 4.89
C PRO A 17 4.22 -7.76 4.64
N MET A 18 4.11 -8.87 5.38
CA MET A 18 3.03 -9.87 5.22
C MET A 18 2.58 -10.52 6.51
N GLY A 19 3.08 -10.11 7.63
CA GLY A 19 2.94 -10.78 8.91
C GLY A 19 4.30 -11.26 9.44
N PRO A 20 4.38 -11.75 10.67
CA PRO A 20 5.63 -12.01 11.38
C PRO A 20 6.65 -12.89 10.64
N ASP A 21 6.19 -13.76 9.75
CA ASP A 21 7.03 -14.69 8.98
C ASP A 21 7.01 -14.39 7.47
N GLY A 22 6.78 -13.13 7.10
CA GLY A 22 6.71 -12.70 5.69
C GLY A 22 8.03 -12.92 4.95
N PRO A 23 8.00 -13.46 3.70
CA PRO A 23 9.21 -13.77 2.94
C PRO A 23 9.92 -12.51 2.42
N SER A 24 11.22 -12.64 2.15
CA SER A 24 12.00 -11.64 1.41
C SER A 24 11.47 -11.43 -0.02
N GLN A 25 11.96 -10.41 -0.73
CA GLN A 25 11.57 -10.20 -2.14
C GLN A 25 11.89 -11.42 -3.01
N GLU A 26 13.08 -12.03 -2.86
CA GLU A 26 13.48 -13.21 -3.64
C GLU A 26 12.58 -14.41 -3.32
N GLU A 27 12.29 -14.65 -2.05
CA GLU A 27 11.39 -15.71 -1.62
C GLU A 27 9.96 -15.47 -2.10
N ALA A 28 9.50 -14.21 -2.07
CA ALA A 28 8.18 -13.83 -2.54
C ALA A 28 7.99 -14.15 -4.03
N ILE A 29 8.99 -13.88 -4.88
CA ILE A 29 8.98 -14.23 -6.29
C ILE A 29 8.81 -15.74 -6.49
N GLY A 30 9.54 -16.55 -5.71
CA GLY A 30 9.42 -18.02 -5.74
C GLY A 30 8.10 -18.56 -5.21
N ARG A 31 7.33 -17.76 -4.48
CA ARG A 31 6.08 -18.15 -3.81
C ARG A 31 4.86 -17.40 -4.31
N ILE A 32 4.89 -16.89 -5.53
CA ILE A 32 3.81 -16.08 -6.10
C ILE A 32 2.44 -16.79 -6.07
N GLN A 33 2.39 -18.11 -6.22
CA GLN A 33 1.15 -18.88 -6.15
C GLN A 33 0.48 -18.82 -4.77
N GLU A 34 1.28 -18.71 -3.71
CA GLU A 34 0.75 -18.54 -2.35
C GLU A 34 0.12 -17.16 -2.19
N PHE A 35 0.77 -16.11 -2.70
CA PHE A 35 0.21 -14.75 -2.71
C PHE A 35 -1.14 -14.70 -3.46
N LEU A 36 -1.21 -15.33 -4.63
CA LEU A 36 -2.43 -15.34 -5.45
C LEU A 36 -3.61 -16.07 -4.79
N ARG A 37 -3.36 -16.89 -3.77
CA ARG A 37 -4.38 -17.64 -3.02
C ARG A 37 -4.71 -17.02 -1.67
N ALA A 38 -3.81 -16.23 -1.11
CA ALA A 38 -3.96 -15.64 0.22
C ALA A 38 -4.84 -14.38 0.19
N PRO A 39 -5.51 -14.02 1.30
CA PRO A 39 -6.07 -12.69 1.46
C PRO A 39 -4.93 -11.67 1.58
N PRO A 40 -5.08 -10.45 1.03
CA PRO A 40 -4.06 -9.43 1.19
C PRO A 40 -4.05 -8.87 2.62
N ILE A 41 -2.88 -8.41 3.04
CA ILE A 41 -2.67 -7.73 4.32
C ILE A 41 -2.45 -6.26 4.02
N LEU A 42 -3.18 -5.39 4.72
CA LEU A 42 -3.09 -3.94 4.57
C LEU A 42 -2.00 -3.38 5.47
N ALA A 43 -0.92 -2.90 4.89
CA ALA A 43 0.09 -2.14 5.59
C ALA A 43 -0.39 -0.70 5.81
N THR A 44 -0.16 -0.17 7.01
CA THR A 44 -0.42 1.23 7.34
C THR A 44 0.87 2.02 7.20
N ILE A 45 0.80 3.12 6.44
CA ILE A 45 1.96 3.95 6.14
C ILE A 45 1.65 5.39 6.55
N PRO A 46 2.36 5.93 7.57
CA PRO A 46 2.20 7.34 7.94
C PRO A 46 2.53 8.25 6.76
N ARG A 47 1.75 9.32 6.58
CA ARG A 47 2.00 10.30 5.50
C ARG A 47 3.40 10.92 5.56
N ASP A 48 3.98 11.01 6.74
CA ASP A 48 5.28 11.63 6.99
C ASP A 48 6.39 10.59 7.21
N LEU A 49 6.19 9.35 6.75
CA LEU A 49 7.24 8.34 6.78
C LEU A 49 8.47 8.85 6.00
N PRO A 50 9.67 8.89 6.63
CA PRO A 50 10.87 9.33 5.94
C PRO A 50 11.14 8.49 4.68
N PRO A 51 11.57 9.11 3.56
CA PRO A 51 11.86 8.38 2.32
C PRO A 51 12.82 7.19 2.50
N GLU A 52 13.82 7.35 3.34
CA GLU A 52 14.79 6.29 3.66
C GLU A 52 14.21 5.11 4.44
N SER A 53 13.00 5.27 5.00
CA SER A 53 12.29 4.22 5.73
C SER A 53 11.24 3.51 4.88
N VAL A 54 11.06 3.90 3.62
CA VAL A 54 10.13 3.24 2.69
C VAL A 54 10.76 1.98 2.14
N ARG A 55 10.01 0.87 2.23
CA ARG A 55 10.40 -0.44 1.72
C ARG A 55 9.37 -0.95 0.73
N VAL A 56 9.77 -1.86 -0.14
CA VAL A 56 8.88 -2.50 -1.11
C VAL A 56 9.14 -3.98 -1.21
N ARG A 57 8.05 -4.76 -1.29
CA ARG A 57 8.11 -6.18 -1.62
C ARG A 57 6.85 -6.57 -2.40
N HIS A 58 7.05 -7.10 -3.60
CA HIS A 58 5.94 -7.50 -4.46
C HIS A 58 6.44 -8.52 -5.50
N PRO A 59 5.85 -9.72 -5.61
CA PRO A 59 6.30 -10.73 -6.55
C PRO A 59 5.75 -10.54 -7.97
N GLY A 60 4.81 -9.62 -8.18
CA GLY A 60 4.01 -9.52 -9.41
C GLY A 60 4.45 -8.44 -10.40
N TYR A 61 5.40 -7.55 -10.04
CA TYR A 61 5.94 -6.54 -10.95
C TYR A 61 7.43 -6.29 -10.69
N ASP A 62 8.08 -5.61 -11.62
CA ASP A 62 9.48 -5.23 -11.48
C ASP A 62 9.63 -4.04 -10.51
N ILE A 63 10.09 -4.29 -9.31
CA ILE A 63 10.21 -3.27 -8.25
C ILE A 63 11.39 -2.31 -8.43
N ARG A 64 12.25 -2.47 -9.44
CA ARG A 64 13.45 -1.62 -9.61
C ARG A 64 13.11 -0.15 -9.79
N GLY A 65 12.01 0.16 -10.45
CA GLY A 65 11.49 1.54 -10.56
C GLY A 65 11.08 2.09 -9.19
N THR A 66 10.34 1.30 -8.43
CA THR A 66 9.88 1.67 -7.08
C THR A 66 11.05 1.85 -6.10
N LEU A 67 12.11 1.05 -6.22
CA LEU A 67 13.33 1.21 -5.41
C LEU A 67 14.06 2.53 -5.70
N LYS A 68 13.93 3.07 -6.91
CA LYS A 68 14.50 4.37 -7.28
C LYS A 68 13.61 5.54 -6.83
N ASP A 69 12.30 5.39 -7.01
CA ASP A 69 11.31 6.37 -6.63
C ASP A 69 9.99 5.68 -6.29
N TYR A 70 9.66 5.59 -5.00
CA TYR A 70 8.43 4.94 -4.56
C TYR A 70 7.16 5.66 -5.05
N ASN A 71 7.27 6.94 -5.44
CA ASN A 71 6.11 7.69 -5.95
C ASN A 71 5.50 7.08 -7.23
N VAL A 72 6.22 6.22 -7.95
CA VAL A 72 5.66 5.54 -9.15
C VAL A 72 4.50 4.59 -8.80
N VAL A 73 4.46 4.07 -7.58
CA VAL A 73 3.35 3.21 -7.09
C VAL A 73 2.72 3.73 -5.80
N PHE A 74 3.37 4.64 -5.10
CA PHE A 74 2.89 5.24 -3.85
C PHE A 74 3.14 6.75 -3.88
N PRO A 75 2.35 7.52 -4.65
CA PRO A 75 2.60 8.93 -4.93
C PRO A 75 2.25 9.86 -3.77
N VAL A 76 2.65 9.52 -2.55
CA VAL A 76 2.35 10.29 -1.34
C VAL A 76 2.94 11.69 -1.39
N ASP A 77 4.14 11.86 -1.95
CA ASP A 77 4.77 13.18 -2.05
C ASP A 77 4.04 14.07 -3.04
N ARG A 78 3.54 13.49 -4.15
CA ARG A 78 2.70 14.22 -5.13
C ARG A 78 1.39 14.66 -4.51
N LEU A 79 0.78 13.83 -3.66
CA LEU A 79 -0.45 14.19 -2.96
C LEU A 79 -0.22 15.28 -1.91
N LYS A 80 0.93 15.30 -1.23
CA LYS A 80 1.31 16.39 -0.34
C LYS A 80 1.47 17.72 -1.08
N GLU A 81 2.06 17.68 -2.27
CA GLU A 81 2.18 18.87 -3.13
C GLU A 81 0.80 19.40 -3.53
N LEU A 82 -0.11 18.53 -3.96
CA LEU A 82 -1.49 18.89 -4.32
C LEU A 82 -2.28 19.42 -3.11
N GLU A 83 -2.04 18.90 -1.93
CA GLU A 83 -2.60 19.46 -0.69
C GLU A 83 -2.08 20.89 -0.44
N ALA A 84 -0.77 21.08 -0.55
CA ALA A 84 -0.15 22.40 -0.37
C ALA A 84 -0.65 23.44 -1.40
N GLU A 85 -0.95 23.00 -2.61
CA GLU A 85 -1.52 23.84 -3.69
C GLU A 85 -3.04 24.05 -3.54
N GLY A 86 -3.69 23.41 -2.60
CA GLY A 86 -5.13 23.53 -2.38
C GLY A 86 -5.98 22.75 -3.40
N VAL A 87 -5.37 21.86 -4.20
CA VAL A 87 -6.09 21.02 -5.17
C VAL A 87 -6.90 19.93 -4.45
N ILE A 88 -6.33 19.36 -3.39
CA ILE A 88 -7.03 18.48 -2.45
C ILE A 88 -7.12 19.15 -1.08
N GLY A 89 -8.18 18.86 -0.33
CA GLY A 89 -8.41 19.50 0.97
C GLY A 89 -7.45 19.01 2.04
N GLU A 90 -7.33 17.70 2.20
CA GLU A 90 -6.47 17.09 3.21
C GLU A 90 -6.04 15.68 2.77
N LEU A 91 -4.75 15.39 2.84
CA LEU A 91 -4.22 14.04 2.74
C LEU A 91 -4.30 13.37 4.13
N ALA A 92 -4.87 12.17 4.20
CA ALA A 92 -4.99 11.42 5.45
C ALA A 92 -3.63 11.20 6.13
N GLN A 93 -3.62 11.19 7.47
CA GLN A 93 -2.41 10.91 8.25
C GLN A 93 -1.92 9.47 8.07
N GLU A 94 -2.86 8.55 7.88
CA GLU A 94 -2.57 7.16 7.54
C GLU A 94 -2.94 6.89 6.09
N ASN A 95 -2.01 6.35 5.35
CA ASN A 95 -2.19 5.83 4.01
C ASN A 95 -1.88 4.33 4.03
N TYR A 96 -2.15 3.63 2.93
CA TYR A 96 -2.16 2.18 2.97
C TYR A 96 -1.52 1.57 1.74
N SER A 97 -0.98 0.36 1.91
CA SER A 97 -0.54 -0.46 0.79
C SER A 97 -0.77 -1.94 1.06
N PHE A 98 -0.86 -2.71 0.01
CA PHE A 98 -0.93 -4.16 0.06
C PHE A 98 -0.21 -4.75 -1.16
N VAL A 99 0.03 -6.05 -1.14
CA VAL A 99 0.59 -6.76 -2.30
C VAL A 99 -0.56 -7.11 -3.24
N GLY A 100 -0.64 -6.43 -4.39
CA GLY A 100 -1.74 -6.59 -5.35
C GLY A 100 -1.78 -7.94 -6.06
N ALA A 101 -0.69 -8.71 -6.05
CA ALA A 101 -0.67 -10.11 -6.45
C ALA A 101 -1.37 -10.97 -5.36
N THR A 102 -2.69 -11.00 -5.37
CA THR A 102 -3.51 -11.59 -4.31
C THR A 102 -4.78 -12.21 -4.87
N SER A 103 -5.51 -12.93 -4.03
CA SER A 103 -6.84 -13.46 -4.38
C SER A 103 -7.87 -12.34 -4.45
N GLN A 104 -8.31 -12.00 -5.67
CA GLN A 104 -9.38 -10.99 -5.86
C GLN A 104 -10.67 -11.37 -5.13
N LYS A 105 -11.02 -12.66 -5.15
CA LYS A 105 -12.23 -13.14 -4.45
C LYS A 105 -12.12 -12.89 -2.94
N ARG A 106 -10.97 -13.19 -2.35
CA ARG A 106 -10.74 -13.00 -0.91
C ARG A 106 -10.62 -11.52 -0.58
N LEU A 107 -9.97 -10.72 -1.44
CA LEU A 107 -9.95 -9.27 -1.32
C LEU A 107 -11.36 -8.69 -1.20
N LEU A 108 -12.23 -9.00 -2.17
CA LEU A 108 -13.58 -8.43 -2.22
C LEU A 108 -14.49 -8.93 -1.10
N LYS A 109 -14.41 -10.21 -0.74
CA LYS A 109 -15.36 -10.85 0.19
C LYS A 109 -14.90 -10.83 1.64
N GLU A 110 -13.59 -10.94 1.89
CA GLU A 110 -13.07 -11.12 3.24
C GLU A 110 -12.49 -9.84 3.84
N VAL A 111 -11.72 -9.04 3.06
CA VAL A 111 -10.94 -7.94 3.62
C VAL A 111 -11.39 -6.54 3.20
N ALA A 112 -11.84 -6.32 1.98
CA ALA A 112 -12.24 -4.99 1.53
C ALA A 112 -13.37 -4.36 2.36
N PRO A 113 -14.38 -5.10 2.83
CA PRO A 113 -15.40 -4.55 3.73
C PRO A 113 -14.81 -4.01 5.04
N GLU A 114 -13.85 -4.72 5.63
CA GLU A 114 -13.15 -4.28 6.84
C GLU A 114 -12.30 -3.02 6.56
N TRP A 115 -11.59 -2.99 5.43
CA TRP A 115 -10.81 -1.83 5.04
C TRP A 115 -11.71 -0.59 4.83
N ALA A 116 -12.87 -0.77 4.20
CA ALA A 116 -13.84 0.32 4.04
C ALA A 116 -14.33 0.85 5.39
N GLN A 117 -14.63 -0.03 6.34
CA GLN A 117 -14.99 0.39 7.70
C GLN A 117 -13.88 1.16 8.40
N ARG A 118 -12.63 0.74 8.22
CA ARG A 118 -11.46 1.42 8.76
C ARG A 118 -11.31 2.85 8.20
N LEU A 119 -11.47 3.01 6.89
CA LEU A 119 -11.45 4.32 6.25
C LEU A 119 -12.59 5.21 6.77
N ASN A 120 -13.79 4.68 6.89
CA ASN A 120 -14.95 5.42 7.43
C ASN A 120 -14.69 5.86 8.88
N ALA A 121 -14.13 4.99 9.72
CA ALA A 121 -13.81 5.32 11.11
C ALA A 121 -12.77 6.45 11.22
N ARG A 122 -11.96 6.67 10.19
CA ARG A 122 -10.98 7.76 10.10
C ARG A 122 -11.48 8.97 9.33
N GLU A 123 -12.79 9.02 9.07
CA GLU A 123 -13.45 10.14 8.38
C GLU A 123 -12.82 10.44 7.00
N VAL A 124 -12.45 9.40 6.27
CA VAL A 124 -11.95 9.50 4.89
C VAL A 124 -13.13 9.67 3.94
N ASP A 125 -13.12 10.72 3.14
CA ASP A 125 -14.18 11.03 2.17
C ASP A 125 -13.96 10.34 0.82
N ALA A 126 -12.70 10.14 0.43
CA ALA A 126 -12.32 9.54 -0.83
C ALA A 126 -11.02 8.74 -0.69
N ALA A 127 -10.84 7.74 -1.53
CA ALA A 127 -9.59 6.98 -1.62
C ALA A 127 -9.07 6.98 -3.06
N LEU A 128 -7.76 7.25 -3.20
CA LEU A 128 -7.04 7.05 -4.46
C LEU A 128 -6.43 5.65 -4.44
N LEU A 129 -6.88 4.81 -5.37
CA LEU A 129 -6.36 3.46 -5.55
C LEU A 129 -5.30 3.48 -6.66
N VAL A 130 -4.09 3.05 -6.33
CA VAL A 130 -2.97 2.99 -7.28
C VAL A 130 -2.63 1.53 -7.56
N ALA A 131 -2.74 1.16 -8.83
CA ALA A 131 -2.32 -0.16 -9.31
C ALA A 131 -0.78 -0.24 -9.44
N ALA A 132 -0.27 -1.45 -9.41
CA ALA A 132 1.14 -1.73 -9.65
C ALA A 132 1.31 -2.79 -10.72
#